data_6aac669a346e4464126f5d11f30e632f
#
_entry.id   6aac669a346e4464126f5d11f30e632f
#
_cell.length_a   1.000
_cell.length_b   1.000
_cell.length_c   1.000
_cell.angle_alpha   90.00
_cell.angle_beta   90.00
_cell.angle_gamma   90.00
#
_symmetry.space_group_name_H-M   'P 1'
#
loop_
_entity.id
_entity.type
_entity.pdbx_description
1 polymer ?
#
loop_
_entity_poly.entity_id
_entity_poly.type
_entity_poly.pdbx_seq_one_letter_code
_entity_poly.pdbx_strand_id
1 'polypeptide(L)'
;MKKIISVILALITAASLASFGVFASDSAEGILGDGNRDGKINVKDIVIAIRAAIGQTMDNIDLDALDINRDGNVDVKDIIILIRHSTGYKQSYLIGYPMSSVPSAKPAIKVVSGVEFLTYTSSITYKGQKDEYSYTAQNDGLVRIDISELKSSVHVDLYVFDRLGEDVTRRLNCSNNSGVSIQNAKAGGTYRIQVRYNTEFGDYVLTIGQPKPVIDVTSFKEVRDSIQYKEQYNSYTFTPSVDGLYRFDLNNMQSDFHANIYLYDRLGYTVSSQLYCSNNNGITGTDLKAGEEYSIVVKYASGFGDYSLVIGRQNPTVDISGLTEISDRITFKEQKNIYSFTAPSDGECLFKITEMKSDVHVGLYVYDHLGYEVVSRGYCSNNYGVTLSGMNPGETYKVVVIYKSGFGDYTLTINH
;
A
#
# COMPACT_ATOMS: atom_id res chain seq x y z
N MET A 1 36.11 -15.31 19.08
CA MET A 1 35.09 -16.36 18.86
C MET A 1 35.39 -17.66 19.64
N LYS A 2 36.52 -18.37 19.45
CA LYS A 2 36.82 -19.64 20.18
C LYS A 2 36.73 -19.53 21.70
N LYS A 3 37.20 -18.42 22.32
CA LYS A 3 37.16 -18.21 23.79
C LYS A 3 35.73 -17.93 24.29
N ILE A 4 34.87 -17.28 23.50
CA ILE A 4 33.45 -17.00 23.86
C ILE A 4 32.64 -18.29 23.81
N ILE A 5 32.86 -19.13 22.79
CA ILE A 5 32.20 -20.45 22.66
C ILE A 5 32.62 -21.39 23.81
N SER A 6 33.90 -21.36 24.25
CA SER A 6 34.34 -22.15 25.40
C SER A 6 33.75 -21.71 26.73
N VAL A 7 33.49 -20.39 26.90
CA VAL A 7 32.80 -19.85 28.09
C VAL A 7 31.34 -20.25 28.08
N ILE A 8 30.67 -20.19 26.93
CA ILE A 8 29.26 -20.61 26.77
C ILE A 8 29.16 -22.13 27.05
N LEU A 9 30.06 -22.94 26.53
CA LEU A 9 30.05 -24.40 26.77
C LEU A 9 30.35 -24.75 28.23
N ALA A 10 31.24 -24.04 28.90
CA ALA A 10 31.52 -24.22 30.34
C ALA A 10 30.33 -23.81 31.24
N LEU A 11 29.59 -22.77 30.86
CA LEU A 11 28.39 -22.32 31.56
C LEU A 11 27.23 -23.31 31.41
N ILE A 12 27.08 -23.95 30.24
CA ILE A 12 26.05 -24.99 30.03
C ILE A 12 26.33 -26.23 30.90
N THR A 13 27.59 -26.64 31.07
CA THR A 13 27.94 -27.79 31.92
C THR A 13 27.80 -27.48 33.41
N ALA A 14 28.03 -26.24 33.85
CA ALA A 14 27.82 -25.82 35.24
C ALA A 14 26.32 -25.71 35.63
N ALA A 15 25.47 -25.38 34.64
CA ALA A 15 24.03 -25.22 34.86
C ALA A 15 23.27 -26.54 35.12
N SER A 16 23.84 -27.69 34.70
CA SER A 16 23.23 -29.02 34.90
C SER A 16 23.27 -29.54 36.34
N LEU A 17 23.97 -28.84 37.26
CA LEU A 17 24.21 -29.25 38.63
C LEU A 17 23.53 -28.39 39.72
N ALA A 18 22.79 -27.32 39.32
CA ALA A 18 22.15 -26.44 40.29
C ALA A 18 20.65 -26.80 40.46
N SER A 19 20.28 -27.33 41.62
CA SER A 19 18.91 -27.44 42.05
C SER A 19 18.40 -26.06 42.52
N PHE A 20 17.35 -25.54 41.87
CA PHE A 20 16.74 -24.26 42.22
C PHE A 20 15.64 -24.46 43.26
N GLY A 21 15.76 -23.80 44.38
CA GLY A 21 14.69 -23.68 45.38
C GLY A 21 13.65 -22.67 44.93
N VAL A 22 12.38 -23.00 45.16
CA VAL A 22 11.24 -22.12 44.88
C VAL A 22 11.18 -21.02 45.95
N PHE A 23 11.23 -19.76 45.53
CA PHE A 23 10.92 -18.61 46.42
C PHE A 23 9.60 -17.98 45.98
N ALA A 24 8.75 -17.70 46.98
CA ALA A 24 7.49 -17.03 46.82
C ALA A 24 7.67 -15.58 46.34
N SER A 25 6.90 -15.16 45.36
CA SER A 25 6.95 -13.83 44.76
C SER A 25 6.27 -12.80 45.65
N ASP A 26 7.01 -11.82 46.12
CA ASP A 26 6.49 -10.50 46.41
C ASP A 26 6.54 -9.70 45.10
N SER A 27 5.53 -8.87 44.81
CA SER A 27 5.34 -8.17 43.55
C SER A 27 6.34 -7.01 43.36
N ALA A 28 7.62 -7.32 43.36
CA ALA A 28 8.63 -6.35 42.97
C ALA A 28 8.58 -6.13 41.46
N GLU A 29 8.58 -4.87 41.05
CA GLU A 29 8.68 -4.45 39.66
C GLU A 29 9.88 -5.14 38.98
N GLY A 30 9.65 -5.75 37.80
CA GLY A 30 10.72 -6.41 37.02
C GLY A 30 11.85 -5.45 36.69
N ILE A 31 13.07 -5.95 36.62
CA ILE A 31 14.28 -5.20 36.29
C ILE A 31 14.85 -5.76 34.99
N LEU A 32 15.20 -4.91 34.04
CA LEU A 32 15.78 -5.35 32.77
C LEU A 32 17.09 -6.10 32.99
N GLY A 33 17.16 -7.34 32.57
CA GLY A 33 18.28 -8.26 32.75
C GLY A 33 18.11 -9.25 33.90
N ASP A 34 17.11 -9.07 34.76
CA ASP A 34 16.80 -9.95 35.90
C ASP A 34 15.69 -10.94 35.54
N GLY A 35 16.06 -11.99 34.83
CA GLY A 35 15.12 -12.99 34.34
C GLY A 35 14.52 -13.90 35.41
N ASN A 36 15.16 -14.03 36.59
CA ASN A 36 14.67 -14.84 37.70
C ASN A 36 13.99 -14.03 38.80
N ARG A 37 13.93 -12.71 38.66
CA ARG A 37 13.32 -11.76 39.59
C ARG A 37 13.93 -11.83 41.02
N ASP A 38 15.25 -12.14 41.12
CA ASP A 38 15.92 -12.16 42.42
C ASP A 38 16.55 -10.80 42.79
N GLY A 39 16.33 -9.77 41.97
CA GLY A 39 16.80 -8.41 42.18
C GLY A 39 18.28 -8.23 41.82
N LYS A 40 18.92 -9.19 41.19
CA LYS A 40 20.34 -9.17 40.82
C LYS A 40 20.54 -9.63 39.39
N ILE A 41 21.37 -8.91 38.65
CA ILE A 41 21.76 -9.32 37.31
C ILE A 41 23.13 -10.01 37.37
N ASN A 42 23.12 -11.30 37.13
CA ASN A 42 24.30 -12.13 37.30
C ASN A 42 24.31 -13.34 36.36
N VAL A 43 25.21 -14.31 36.59
CA VAL A 43 25.35 -15.50 35.76
C VAL A 43 24.07 -16.37 35.71
N LYS A 44 23.20 -16.31 36.75
CA LYS A 44 21.96 -17.09 36.70
C LYS A 44 21.02 -16.59 35.61
N ASP A 45 20.93 -15.26 35.40
CA ASP A 45 20.11 -14.66 34.37
C ASP A 45 20.63 -14.99 32.97
N ILE A 46 21.95 -15.04 32.82
CA ILE A 46 22.59 -15.49 31.57
C ILE A 46 22.22 -16.94 31.26
N VAL A 47 22.25 -17.83 32.29
CA VAL A 47 21.87 -19.24 32.13
C VAL A 47 20.40 -19.36 31.73
N ILE A 48 19.54 -18.55 32.33
CA ILE A 48 18.09 -18.52 31.99
C ILE A 48 17.87 -18.01 30.59
N ALA A 49 18.55 -16.93 30.18
CA ALA A 49 18.47 -16.42 28.82
C ALA A 49 18.95 -17.46 27.78
N ILE A 50 19.99 -18.24 28.09
CA ILE A 50 20.44 -19.35 27.21
C ILE A 50 19.35 -20.40 27.09
N ARG A 51 18.72 -20.81 28.19
CA ARG A 51 17.64 -21.81 28.18
C ARG A 51 16.42 -21.32 27.42
N ALA A 52 16.03 -20.07 27.62
CA ALA A 52 14.95 -19.43 26.90
C ALA A 52 15.22 -19.40 25.39
N ALA A 53 16.44 -19.01 24.98
CA ALA A 53 16.84 -18.94 23.58
C ALA A 53 16.84 -20.30 22.85
N ILE A 54 17.01 -21.41 23.56
CA ILE A 54 16.91 -22.76 22.99
C ILE A 54 15.51 -23.39 23.16
N GLY A 55 14.51 -22.60 23.61
CA GLY A 55 13.12 -23.04 23.73
C GLY A 55 12.81 -23.98 24.93
N GLN A 56 13.68 -24.01 25.96
CA GLN A 56 13.37 -24.73 27.18
C GLN A 56 12.28 -24.00 27.99
N THR A 57 11.19 -24.69 28.27
CA THR A 57 10.13 -24.19 29.17
C THR A 57 10.63 -24.17 30.63
N MET A 58 10.42 -23.06 31.29
CA MET A 58 10.80 -22.84 32.70
C MET A 58 9.71 -22.05 33.41
N ASP A 59 9.41 -22.42 34.66
CA ASP A 59 8.43 -21.71 35.48
C ASP A 59 9.03 -20.46 36.11
N ASN A 60 8.20 -19.41 36.28
CA ASN A 60 8.53 -18.18 37.01
C ASN A 60 9.68 -17.36 36.42
N ILE A 61 9.77 -17.23 35.07
CA ILE A 61 10.78 -16.46 34.39
C ILE A 61 10.18 -15.25 33.70
N ASP A 62 10.88 -14.13 33.80
CA ASP A 62 10.54 -12.91 33.10
C ASP A 62 11.28 -12.85 31.76
N LEU A 63 10.62 -13.35 30.70
CA LEU A 63 11.15 -13.29 29.34
C LEU A 63 11.24 -11.85 28.83
N ASP A 64 10.34 -10.97 29.24
CA ASP A 64 10.37 -9.57 28.87
C ASP A 64 11.61 -8.87 29.49
N ALA A 65 12.01 -9.25 30.68
CA ALA A 65 13.22 -8.75 31.30
C ALA A 65 14.51 -9.28 30.64
N LEU A 66 14.45 -10.43 29.98
CA LEU A 66 15.59 -11.05 29.28
C LEU A 66 15.75 -10.59 27.83
N ASP A 67 14.72 -10.01 27.21
CA ASP A 67 14.80 -9.35 25.92
C ASP A 67 15.45 -7.97 26.06
N ILE A 68 16.78 -7.97 26.18
CA ILE A 68 17.58 -6.77 26.51
C ILE A 68 17.58 -5.76 25.37
N ASN A 69 17.62 -6.26 24.15
CA ASN A 69 17.66 -5.41 22.96
C ASN A 69 16.26 -4.99 22.49
N ARG A 70 15.18 -5.53 23.14
CA ARG A 70 13.79 -5.23 22.85
C ARG A 70 13.35 -5.57 21.43
N ASP A 71 13.94 -6.62 20.82
CA ASP A 71 13.53 -7.06 19.48
C ASP A 71 12.36 -8.06 19.49
N GLY A 72 11.83 -8.40 20.67
CA GLY A 72 10.69 -9.29 20.87
C GLY A 72 11.07 -10.77 21.01
N ASN A 73 12.37 -11.09 20.98
CA ASN A 73 12.89 -12.44 21.15
C ASN A 73 14.01 -12.46 22.18
N VAL A 74 14.06 -13.51 22.99
CA VAL A 74 15.25 -13.78 23.81
C VAL A 74 16.18 -14.69 23.01
N ASP A 75 17.26 -14.12 22.47
CA ASP A 75 18.18 -14.85 21.60
C ASP A 75 19.66 -14.64 21.99
N VAL A 76 20.57 -15.08 21.10
CA VAL A 76 22.01 -14.99 21.35
C VAL A 76 22.51 -13.55 21.50
N LYS A 77 21.78 -12.56 20.96
CA LYS A 77 22.16 -11.14 21.07
C LYS A 77 21.98 -10.66 22.52
N ASP A 78 20.84 -10.99 23.14
CA ASP A 78 20.57 -10.68 24.55
C ASP A 78 21.56 -11.32 25.48
N ILE A 79 21.89 -12.60 25.23
CA ILE A 79 22.89 -13.34 25.98
C ILE A 79 24.26 -12.64 25.90
N ILE A 80 24.68 -12.20 24.72
CA ILE A 80 25.95 -11.45 24.54
C ILE A 80 25.92 -10.14 25.31
N ILE A 81 24.79 -9.44 25.31
CA ILE A 81 24.62 -8.17 26.04
C ILE A 81 24.71 -8.40 27.54
N LEU A 82 24.02 -9.41 28.07
CA LEU A 82 24.10 -9.79 29.48
C LEU A 82 25.52 -10.20 29.91
N ILE A 83 26.22 -11.00 29.11
CA ILE A 83 27.63 -11.39 29.39
C ILE A 83 28.52 -10.16 29.42
N ARG A 84 28.39 -9.23 28.51
CA ARG A 84 29.12 -7.98 28.48
C ARG A 84 28.85 -7.13 29.71
N HIS A 85 27.59 -7.01 30.11
CA HIS A 85 27.20 -6.30 31.32
C HIS A 85 27.84 -6.94 32.57
N SER A 86 27.72 -8.25 32.73
CA SER A 86 28.28 -8.98 33.89
C SER A 86 29.82 -8.93 33.96
N THR A 87 30.49 -8.67 32.83
CA THR A 87 31.95 -8.49 32.77
C THR A 87 32.40 -7.02 32.92
N GLY A 88 31.45 -6.11 33.24
CA GLY A 88 31.76 -4.68 33.45
C GLY A 88 31.95 -3.88 32.17
N TYR A 89 31.61 -4.42 31.01
CA TYR A 89 31.68 -3.70 29.76
C TYR A 89 30.60 -2.63 29.68
N LYS A 90 30.95 -1.35 29.51
CA LYS A 90 29.97 -0.26 29.40
C LYS A 90 29.17 -0.42 28.11
N GLN A 91 27.86 -0.51 28.29
CA GLN A 91 26.86 -0.65 27.21
C GLN A 91 25.80 0.44 27.29
N SER A 92 25.12 0.69 26.19
CA SER A 92 24.05 1.67 26.08
C SER A 92 22.66 1.11 26.46
N TYR A 93 22.58 -0.13 26.89
CA TYR A 93 21.31 -0.75 27.34
C TYR A 93 20.99 -0.43 28.79
N LEU A 94 19.71 -0.24 29.10
CA LEU A 94 19.20 0.11 30.44
C LEU A 94 19.17 -1.10 31.41
N ILE A 95 20.15 -1.98 31.36
CA ILE A 95 20.23 -3.15 32.22
C ILE A 95 20.32 -2.69 33.69
N GLY A 96 19.50 -3.27 34.55
CA GLY A 96 19.44 -2.92 35.97
C GLY A 96 18.42 -1.82 36.29
N TYR A 97 17.71 -1.29 35.29
CA TYR A 97 16.64 -0.32 35.51
C TYR A 97 15.27 -1.03 35.61
N PRO A 98 14.29 -0.44 36.37
CA PRO A 98 12.95 -0.96 36.44
C PRO A 98 12.29 -1.06 35.05
N MET A 99 11.53 -2.13 34.82
CA MET A 99 10.87 -2.36 33.52
C MET A 99 9.89 -1.25 33.12
N SER A 100 9.28 -0.54 34.09
CA SER A 100 8.45 0.65 33.83
C SER A 100 9.23 1.83 33.25
N SER A 101 10.52 1.90 33.50
CA SER A 101 11.42 2.94 32.96
C SER A 101 12.08 2.54 31.65
N VAL A 102 11.92 1.29 31.23
CA VAL A 102 12.48 0.78 29.97
C VAL A 102 11.44 0.90 28.86
N PRO A 103 11.73 1.60 27.76
CA PRO A 103 10.80 1.74 26.67
C PRO A 103 10.35 0.38 26.13
N SER A 104 9.04 0.19 25.99
CA SER A 104 8.49 -1.02 25.36
C SER A 104 8.57 -0.88 23.85
N ALA A 105 9.51 -1.54 23.23
CA ALA A 105 9.65 -1.60 21.78
C ALA A 105 8.98 -2.86 21.18
N LYS A 106 7.85 -3.29 21.73
CA LYS A 106 7.11 -4.42 21.14
C LYS A 106 6.48 -4.01 19.82
N PRO A 107 6.76 -4.73 18.72
CA PRO A 107 6.10 -4.46 17.45
C PRO A 107 4.59 -4.70 17.61
N ALA A 108 3.79 -3.68 17.30
CA ALA A 108 2.36 -3.83 17.12
C ALA A 108 2.08 -3.95 15.63
N ILE A 109 1.57 -5.08 15.17
CA ILE A 109 1.07 -5.22 13.81
C ILE A 109 -0.29 -4.56 13.76
N LYS A 110 -0.40 -3.45 13.04
CA LYS A 110 -1.67 -2.80 12.78
C LYS A 110 -2.14 -3.24 11.39
N VAL A 111 -3.12 -4.13 11.35
CA VAL A 111 -3.80 -4.50 10.11
C VAL A 111 -4.85 -3.43 9.83
N VAL A 112 -4.70 -2.71 8.73
CA VAL A 112 -5.69 -1.76 8.23
C VAL A 112 -5.93 -2.11 6.77
N SER A 113 -7.17 -2.51 6.44
CA SER A 113 -7.61 -2.80 5.07
C SER A 113 -6.72 -3.81 4.32
N GLY A 114 -6.25 -4.87 4.99
CA GLY A 114 -5.46 -5.95 4.38
C GLY A 114 -3.98 -5.61 4.12
N VAL A 115 -3.50 -4.47 4.60
CA VAL A 115 -2.07 -4.10 4.59
C VAL A 115 -1.52 -4.19 5.99
N GLU A 116 -0.46 -4.96 6.14
CA GLU A 116 0.28 -5.04 7.40
C GLU A 116 1.28 -3.89 7.47
N PHE A 117 1.11 -3.02 8.47
CA PHE A 117 2.14 -2.08 8.89
C PHE A 117 2.84 -2.63 10.11
N LEU A 118 4.15 -2.56 10.12
CA LEU A 118 4.90 -2.74 11.36
C LEU A 118 4.92 -1.39 12.07
N THR A 119 4.39 -1.37 13.27
CA THR A 119 4.34 -0.16 14.11
C THR A 119 4.99 -0.45 15.45
N TYR A 120 5.96 0.40 15.83
CA TYR A 120 6.68 0.32 17.08
C TYR A 120 6.46 1.62 17.85
N THR A 121 5.96 1.53 19.07
CA THR A 121 5.87 2.66 19.99
C THR A 121 7.06 2.61 20.95
N SER A 122 7.79 3.71 21.08
CA SER A 122 8.94 3.82 21.98
C SER A 122 9.10 5.27 22.45
N SER A 123 10.14 5.52 23.26
CA SER A 123 10.42 6.84 23.82
C SER A 123 11.90 7.13 23.81
N ILE A 124 12.27 8.36 23.53
CA ILE A 124 13.61 8.88 23.80
C ILE A 124 13.62 9.41 25.23
N THR A 125 14.40 8.80 26.10
CA THR A 125 14.41 9.08 27.56
C THR A 125 15.75 9.60 28.07
N TYR A 126 16.84 9.44 27.30
CA TYR A 126 18.16 9.94 27.69
C TYR A 126 18.98 10.40 26.48
N LYS A 127 19.91 11.30 26.73
CA LYS A 127 20.81 11.86 25.69
C LYS A 127 21.74 10.79 25.13
N GLY A 128 21.76 10.68 23.82
CA GLY A 128 22.58 9.70 23.10
C GLY A 128 21.92 8.33 22.94
N GLN A 129 20.64 8.18 23.33
CA GLN A 129 19.86 6.95 23.09
C GLN A 129 19.83 6.58 21.62
N LYS A 130 19.84 5.27 21.37
CA LYS A 130 19.70 4.67 20.03
C LYS A 130 18.78 3.47 20.17
N ASP A 131 17.62 3.57 19.58
CA ASP A 131 16.69 2.45 19.47
C ASP A 131 16.96 1.74 18.15
N GLU A 132 17.06 0.41 18.18
CA GLU A 132 17.37 -0.40 17.00
C GLU A 132 16.22 -1.36 16.68
N TYR A 133 15.85 -1.42 15.40
CA TYR A 133 14.81 -2.28 14.88
C TYR A 133 15.37 -3.09 13.71
N SER A 134 14.91 -4.33 13.59
CA SER A 134 15.22 -5.19 12.45
C SER A 134 13.98 -5.33 11.58
N TYR A 135 14.15 -5.18 10.28
CA TYR A 135 13.09 -5.32 9.30
C TYR A 135 13.54 -6.21 8.14
N THR A 136 12.71 -7.16 7.74
CA THR A 136 12.90 -7.98 6.55
C THR A 136 11.80 -7.67 5.54
N ALA A 137 12.19 -7.21 4.34
CA ALA A 137 11.24 -6.88 3.29
C ALA A 137 10.50 -8.14 2.81
N GLN A 138 9.18 -8.07 2.76
CA GLN A 138 8.32 -9.17 2.32
C GLN A 138 8.24 -9.25 0.79
N ASN A 139 8.28 -8.11 0.11
CA ASN A 139 8.17 -7.98 -1.33
C ASN A 139 9.26 -7.06 -1.88
N ASP A 140 9.52 -7.15 -3.18
CA ASP A 140 10.34 -6.19 -3.90
C ASP A 140 9.63 -4.82 -3.95
N GLY A 141 10.40 -3.72 -3.89
CA GLY A 141 9.89 -2.38 -4.12
C GLY A 141 10.18 -1.38 -3.01
N LEU A 142 9.28 -0.39 -2.87
CA LEU A 142 9.44 0.72 -1.94
C LEU A 142 9.05 0.31 -0.52
N VAL A 143 9.98 0.45 0.42
CA VAL A 143 9.71 0.40 1.86
C VAL A 143 9.79 1.81 2.42
N ARG A 144 8.74 2.26 3.07
CA ARG A 144 8.68 3.56 3.73
C ARG A 144 8.79 3.41 5.25
N ILE A 145 9.61 4.24 5.88
CA ILE A 145 9.83 4.26 7.32
C ILE A 145 9.54 5.67 7.80
N ASP A 146 8.50 5.84 8.61
CA ASP A 146 8.06 7.14 9.12
C ASP A 146 8.14 7.19 10.65
N ILE A 147 8.46 8.37 11.18
CA ILE A 147 8.34 8.73 12.60
C ILE A 147 7.13 9.63 12.77
N SER A 148 6.28 9.31 13.72
CA SER A 148 5.08 10.07 14.07
C SER A 148 4.92 10.21 15.59
N GLU A 149 3.91 10.96 16.02
CA GLU A 149 3.56 11.24 17.42
C GLU A 149 4.64 11.96 18.23
N LEU A 150 5.66 12.54 17.57
CA LEU A 150 6.63 13.40 18.22
C LEU A 150 5.99 14.72 18.65
N LYS A 151 6.27 15.15 19.89
CA LYS A 151 6.02 16.53 20.31
C LYS A 151 6.86 17.51 19.49
N SER A 152 6.40 18.74 19.34
CA SER A 152 7.04 19.74 18.46
C SER A 152 8.51 20.06 18.82
N SER A 153 8.90 19.89 20.08
CA SER A 153 10.27 20.10 20.56
C SER A 153 11.18 18.87 20.40
N VAL A 154 10.58 17.69 20.21
CA VAL A 154 11.34 16.42 20.14
C VAL A 154 11.75 16.16 18.71
N HIS A 155 13.04 15.93 18.49
CA HIS A 155 13.57 15.51 17.21
C HIS A 155 14.45 14.29 17.37
N VAL A 156 14.44 13.44 16.36
CA VAL A 156 15.27 12.24 16.29
C VAL A 156 16.00 12.17 14.96
N ASP A 157 17.09 11.41 14.91
CA ASP A 157 17.75 11.06 13.66
C ASP A 157 17.38 9.63 13.28
N LEU A 158 16.98 9.43 12.04
CA LEU A 158 16.58 8.14 11.49
C LEU A 158 17.64 7.65 10.51
N TYR A 159 18.17 6.45 10.75
CA TYR A 159 19.15 5.77 9.90
C TYR A 159 18.65 4.40 9.52
N VAL A 160 18.96 3.97 8.30
CA VAL A 160 18.68 2.62 7.80
C VAL A 160 19.97 2.05 7.21
N PHE A 161 20.31 0.86 7.66
CA PHE A 161 21.48 0.12 7.22
C PHE A 161 21.07 -1.22 6.60
N ASP A 162 21.81 -1.67 5.62
CA ASP A 162 21.69 -3.02 5.10
C ASP A 162 22.31 -4.07 6.03
N ARG A 163 22.26 -5.33 5.62
CA ARG A 163 22.84 -6.46 6.37
C ARG A 163 24.38 -6.37 6.53
N LEU A 164 25.06 -5.61 5.68
CA LEU A 164 26.50 -5.41 5.73
C LEU A 164 26.87 -4.24 6.66
N GLY A 165 25.88 -3.45 7.09
CA GLY A 165 26.06 -2.26 7.91
C GLY A 165 26.29 -0.99 7.10
N GLU A 166 26.10 -1.05 5.77
CA GLU A 166 26.20 0.11 4.91
C GLU A 166 24.95 0.99 5.05
N ASP A 167 25.13 2.30 5.00
CA ASP A 167 24.06 3.30 5.10
C ASP A 167 23.23 3.28 3.81
N VAL A 168 22.01 2.77 3.88
CA VAL A 168 21.06 2.73 2.75
C VAL A 168 20.36 4.06 2.57
N THR A 169 19.89 4.66 3.67
CA THR A 169 19.22 5.95 3.69
C THR A 169 19.19 6.50 5.11
N ARG A 170 19.12 7.84 5.24
CA ARG A 170 19.00 8.51 6.53
C ARG A 170 18.27 9.84 6.42
N ARG A 171 17.71 10.29 7.54
CA ARG A 171 17.19 11.63 7.72
C ARG A 171 17.55 12.14 9.09
N LEU A 172 18.22 13.27 9.15
CA LEU A 172 18.57 13.95 10.39
C LEU A 172 17.47 14.93 10.80
N ASN A 173 17.36 15.18 12.09
CA ASN A 173 16.42 16.14 12.65
C ASN A 173 14.96 15.90 12.23
N CYS A 174 14.54 14.64 12.32
CA CYS A 174 13.15 14.25 12.04
C CYS A 174 12.22 14.88 13.08
N SER A 175 11.22 15.58 12.60
CA SER A 175 10.04 16.03 13.34
C SER A 175 8.87 15.06 13.09
N ASN A 176 7.72 15.34 13.67
CA ASN A 176 6.50 14.57 13.46
C ASN A 176 6.18 14.39 11.96
N ASN A 177 5.77 13.19 11.56
CA ASN A 177 5.48 12.77 10.18
C ASN A 177 6.67 12.90 9.21
N SER A 178 7.90 12.79 9.71
CA SER A 178 9.12 12.69 8.91
C SER A 178 9.53 11.24 8.71
N GLY A 179 10.22 10.94 7.60
CA GLY A 179 10.71 9.59 7.36
C GLY A 179 11.66 9.48 6.18
N VAL A 180 12.05 8.23 5.89
CA VAL A 180 12.95 7.84 4.80
C VAL A 180 12.35 6.69 3.99
N SER A 181 12.88 6.47 2.79
CA SER A 181 12.44 5.39 1.90
C SER A 181 13.62 4.55 1.43
N ILE A 182 13.45 3.23 1.46
CA ILE A 182 14.29 2.27 0.75
C ILE A 182 13.65 2.07 -0.63
N GLN A 183 14.24 2.61 -1.69
CA GLN A 183 13.60 2.67 -3.01
C GLN A 183 13.47 1.30 -3.71
N ASN A 184 14.45 0.41 -3.52
CA ASN A 184 14.54 -0.86 -4.24
C ASN A 184 14.82 -2.01 -3.27
N ALA A 185 14.03 -2.08 -2.19
CA ALA A 185 14.11 -3.21 -1.27
C ALA A 185 13.86 -4.52 -2.04
N LYS A 186 14.60 -5.57 -1.66
CA LYS A 186 14.42 -6.91 -2.23
C LYS A 186 13.74 -7.81 -1.22
N ALA A 187 12.82 -8.64 -1.68
CA ALA A 187 12.18 -9.65 -0.86
C ALA A 187 13.25 -10.50 -0.14
N GLY A 188 13.09 -10.70 1.17
CA GLY A 188 14.10 -11.35 2.03
C GLY A 188 15.28 -10.47 2.42
N GLY A 189 15.39 -9.25 1.88
CA GLY A 189 16.42 -8.28 2.27
C GLY A 189 16.19 -7.79 3.70
N THR A 190 17.22 -7.87 4.55
CA THR A 190 17.16 -7.47 5.96
C THR A 190 17.82 -6.11 6.15
N TYR A 191 17.12 -5.24 6.87
CA TYR A 191 17.55 -3.88 7.18
C TYR A 191 17.55 -3.65 8.67
N ARG A 192 18.52 -2.85 9.16
CA ARG A 192 18.60 -2.37 10.52
C ARG A 192 18.23 -0.89 10.53
N ILE A 193 17.21 -0.55 11.30
CA ILE A 193 16.70 0.80 11.45
C ILE A 193 17.15 1.32 12.81
N GLN A 194 17.69 2.54 12.87
CA GLN A 194 18.06 3.19 14.12
C GLN A 194 17.34 4.52 14.25
N VAL A 195 16.65 4.70 15.37
CA VAL A 195 16.11 5.99 15.82
C VAL A 195 17.04 6.50 16.90
N ARG A 196 17.68 7.65 16.68
CA ARG A 196 18.69 8.21 17.58
C ARG A 196 18.21 9.52 18.19
N TYR A 197 18.54 9.72 19.46
CA TYR A 197 18.37 11.01 20.11
C TYR A 197 19.01 12.14 19.28
N ASN A 198 18.26 13.24 19.11
CA ASN A 198 18.77 14.49 18.56
C ASN A 198 18.52 15.64 19.53
N THR A 199 17.23 15.97 19.81
CA THR A 199 16.87 17.03 20.76
C THR A 199 15.68 16.60 21.61
N GLU A 200 15.69 16.99 22.90
CA GLU A 200 14.62 16.73 23.85
C GLU A 200 14.21 15.27 23.99
N PHE A 201 13.30 15.00 24.93
CA PHE A 201 12.84 13.66 25.27
C PHE A 201 11.33 13.54 25.01
N GLY A 202 10.89 12.35 24.61
CA GLY A 202 9.48 12.11 24.37
C GLY A 202 9.22 10.84 23.59
N ASP A 203 7.93 10.53 23.48
CA ASP A 203 7.43 9.36 22.80
C ASP A 203 7.48 9.55 21.29
N TYR A 204 7.59 8.43 20.56
CA TYR A 204 7.47 8.38 19.11
C TYR A 204 6.83 7.06 18.67
N VAL A 205 6.29 7.07 17.47
CA VAL A 205 5.82 5.89 16.76
C VAL A 205 6.64 5.74 15.48
N LEU A 206 7.31 4.59 15.35
CA LEU A 206 7.98 4.17 14.12
C LEU A 206 7.03 3.30 13.31
N THR A 207 6.71 3.68 12.08
CA THR A 207 5.87 2.91 11.17
C THR A 207 6.66 2.48 9.95
N ILE A 208 6.58 1.21 9.56
CA ILE A 208 7.21 0.66 8.37
C ILE A 208 6.11 0.24 7.40
N GLY A 209 5.97 0.98 6.31
CA GLY A 209 5.08 0.66 5.20
C GLY A 209 5.76 -0.30 4.22
N GLN A 210 5.09 -1.40 3.90
CA GLN A 210 5.62 -2.46 3.05
C GLN A 210 5.06 -2.37 1.63
N PRO A 211 5.84 -2.75 0.59
CA PRO A 211 5.32 -2.84 -0.76
C PRO A 211 4.30 -3.98 -0.85
N LYS A 212 3.25 -3.75 -1.61
CA LYS A 212 2.25 -4.78 -1.94
C LYS A 212 2.73 -5.64 -3.12
N PRO A 213 2.32 -6.91 -3.20
CA PRO A 213 2.52 -7.69 -4.41
C PRO A 213 1.77 -7.07 -5.60
N VAL A 214 2.30 -7.26 -6.81
CA VAL A 214 1.62 -6.87 -8.05
C VAL A 214 0.39 -7.76 -8.24
N ILE A 215 -0.75 -7.17 -8.57
CA ILE A 215 -2.03 -7.87 -8.76
C ILE A 215 -2.35 -7.89 -10.26
N ASP A 216 -2.59 -9.07 -10.84
CA ASP A 216 -3.16 -9.18 -12.18
C ASP A 216 -4.66 -8.85 -12.15
N VAL A 217 -5.04 -7.81 -12.88
CA VAL A 217 -6.42 -7.31 -12.94
C VAL A 217 -7.11 -7.57 -14.27
N THR A 218 -6.54 -8.41 -15.13
CA THR A 218 -7.04 -8.74 -16.47
C THR A 218 -8.49 -9.23 -16.46
N SER A 219 -8.87 -10.03 -15.48
CA SER A 219 -10.22 -10.59 -15.35
C SER A 219 -11.18 -9.77 -14.49
N PHE A 220 -10.72 -8.67 -13.89
CA PHE A 220 -11.52 -7.87 -12.97
C PHE A 220 -12.14 -6.66 -13.66
N LYS A 221 -13.39 -6.31 -13.25
CA LYS A 221 -14.02 -5.03 -13.60
C LYS A 221 -13.75 -3.95 -12.56
N GLU A 222 -13.53 -4.36 -11.32
CA GLU A 222 -13.25 -3.49 -10.18
C GLU A 222 -12.31 -4.22 -9.22
N VAL A 223 -11.30 -3.51 -8.72
CA VAL A 223 -10.39 -3.97 -7.66
C VAL A 223 -10.35 -2.92 -6.56
N ARG A 224 -10.57 -3.34 -5.31
CA ARG A 224 -10.50 -2.47 -4.13
C ARG A 224 -9.13 -2.54 -3.50
N ASP A 225 -8.58 -1.38 -3.18
CA ASP A 225 -7.27 -1.25 -2.58
C ASP A 225 -7.14 0.06 -1.77
N SER A 226 -5.97 0.35 -1.21
CA SER A 226 -5.76 1.52 -0.35
C SER A 226 -4.35 2.08 -0.48
N ILE A 227 -4.23 3.40 -0.24
CA ILE A 227 -2.97 4.09 0.02
C ILE A 227 -2.96 4.48 1.50
N GLN A 228 -1.94 4.04 2.25
CA GLN A 228 -1.91 4.14 3.70
C GLN A 228 -0.64 4.78 4.25
N TYR A 229 0.39 4.98 3.42
CA TYR A 229 1.61 5.67 3.80
C TYR A 229 2.16 6.52 2.65
N LYS A 230 2.99 7.51 2.97
CA LYS A 230 3.61 8.40 1.99
C LYS A 230 4.47 7.61 1.00
N GLU A 231 4.47 8.10 -0.25
CA GLU A 231 5.22 7.49 -1.36
C GLU A 231 4.75 6.10 -1.76
N GLN A 232 3.77 5.49 -1.07
CA GLN A 232 3.20 4.19 -1.47
C GLN A 232 2.76 4.22 -2.92
N TYR A 233 2.98 3.11 -3.59
CA TYR A 233 2.35 2.80 -4.86
C TYR A 233 1.84 1.37 -4.85
N ASN A 234 0.71 1.16 -5.52
CA ASN A 234 0.15 -0.15 -5.79
C ASN A 234 0.26 -0.41 -7.28
N SER A 235 0.72 -1.59 -7.65
CA SER A 235 0.99 -1.97 -9.03
C SER A 235 0.07 -3.10 -9.46
N TYR A 236 -0.45 -2.98 -10.67
CA TYR A 236 -1.33 -3.95 -11.29
C TYR A 236 -0.82 -4.28 -12.68
N THR A 237 -0.98 -5.54 -13.10
CA THR A 237 -0.81 -5.93 -14.50
C THR A 237 -2.16 -6.09 -15.17
N PHE A 238 -2.24 -5.74 -16.44
CA PHE A 238 -3.45 -5.83 -17.25
C PHE A 238 -3.10 -6.27 -18.67
N THR A 239 -3.75 -7.32 -19.15
CA THR A 239 -3.60 -7.82 -20.52
C THR A 239 -4.94 -7.74 -21.24
N PRO A 240 -5.12 -6.81 -22.21
CA PRO A 240 -6.33 -6.71 -22.99
C PRO A 240 -6.64 -8.01 -23.73
N SER A 241 -7.89 -8.44 -23.74
CA SER A 241 -8.32 -9.59 -24.55
C SER A 241 -8.60 -9.25 -26.01
N VAL A 242 -8.74 -7.97 -26.32
CA VAL A 242 -8.95 -7.43 -27.67
C VAL A 242 -8.30 -6.07 -27.79
N ASP A 243 -7.97 -5.66 -29.01
CA ASP A 243 -7.48 -4.30 -29.30
C ASP A 243 -8.55 -3.25 -28.96
N GLY A 244 -8.11 -2.08 -28.53
CA GLY A 244 -9.01 -0.95 -28.39
C GLY A 244 -8.75 -0.03 -27.22
N LEU A 245 -9.78 0.75 -26.90
CA LEU A 245 -9.75 1.74 -25.85
C LEU A 245 -10.19 1.09 -24.53
N TYR A 246 -9.38 1.32 -23.51
CA TYR A 246 -9.66 0.95 -22.13
C TYR A 246 -9.58 2.16 -21.21
N ARG A 247 -10.45 2.20 -20.23
CA ARG A 247 -10.48 3.25 -19.21
C ARG A 247 -10.19 2.65 -17.84
N PHE A 248 -9.38 3.35 -17.04
CA PHE A 248 -9.02 2.98 -15.68
C PHE A 248 -9.36 4.16 -14.77
N ASP A 249 -10.43 4.06 -13.99
CA ASP A 249 -10.90 5.11 -13.10
C ASP A 249 -10.67 4.76 -11.64
N LEU A 250 -10.33 5.77 -10.83
CA LEU A 250 -10.29 5.67 -9.38
C LEU A 250 -11.62 6.16 -8.80
N ASN A 251 -12.33 5.27 -8.12
CA ASN A 251 -13.63 5.54 -7.52
C ASN A 251 -13.60 5.27 -6.01
N ASN A 252 -14.69 5.62 -5.31
CA ASN A 252 -14.86 5.40 -3.88
C ASN A 252 -13.77 6.02 -3.01
N MET A 253 -13.17 7.13 -3.48
CA MET A 253 -12.17 7.89 -2.76
C MET A 253 -12.82 8.92 -1.83
N GLN A 254 -12.24 9.12 -0.65
CA GLN A 254 -12.61 10.19 0.27
C GLN A 254 -12.17 11.56 -0.30
N SER A 255 -12.80 12.63 0.11
CA SER A 255 -12.60 13.98 -0.45
C SER A 255 -11.21 14.57 -0.20
N ASP A 256 -10.52 14.15 0.84
CA ASP A 256 -9.18 14.59 1.24
C ASP A 256 -8.06 13.66 0.75
N PHE A 257 -8.43 12.55 0.11
CA PHE A 257 -7.50 11.58 -0.47
C PHE A 257 -7.35 11.80 -1.98
N HIS A 258 -6.10 11.90 -2.44
CA HIS A 258 -5.75 12.00 -3.86
C HIS A 258 -4.61 11.04 -4.20
N ALA A 259 -4.69 10.46 -5.39
CA ALA A 259 -3.66 9.58 -5.93
C ALA A 259 -3.29 9.97 -7.36
N ASN A 260 -2.09 9.63 -7.78
CA ASN A 260 -1.68 9.69 -9.19
C ASN A 260 -1.87 8.32 -9.81
N ILE A 261 -2.37 8.27 -11.06
CA ILE A 261 -2.49 7.01 -11.79
C ILE A 261 -1.68 7.07 -13.10
N TYR A 262 -1.00 5.97 -13.41
CA TYR A 262 -0.14 5.82 -14.57
C TYR A 262 -0.45 4.51 -15.29
N LEU A 263 -0.38 4.52 -16.60
CA LEU A 263 -0.40 3.34 -17.45
C LEU A 263 0.93 3.28 -18.22
N TYR A 264 1.61 2.14 -18.12
CA TYR A 264 2.86 1.87 -18.80
C TYR A 264 2.71 0.69 -19.76
N ASP A 265 3.42 0.72 -20.88
CA ASP A 265 3.58 -0.44 -21.72
C ASP A 265 4.59 -1.44 -21.12
N ARG A 266 4.77 -2.58 -21.79
CA ARG A 266 5.70 -3.64 -21.36
C ARG A 266 7.17 -3.22 -21.30
N LEU A 267 7.54 -2.12 -21.96
CA LEU A 267 8.90 -1.55 -21.93
C LEU A 267 9.07 -0.49 -20.85
N GLY A 268 7.99 -0.14 -20.11
CA GLY A 268 7.98 0.88 -19.07
C GLY A 268 7.78 2.30 -19.60
N TYR A 269 7.43 2.49 -20.88
CA TYR A 269 7.06 3.82 -21.37
C TYR A 269 5.64 4.19 -20.94
N THR A 270 5.46 5.46 -20.59
CA THR A 270 4.15 5.97 -20.20
C THR A 270 3.20 6.04 -21.38
N VAL A 271 2.13 5.28 -21.36
CA VAL A 271 1.02 5.32 -22.31
C VAL A 271 0.05 6.43 -21.94
N SER A 272 -0.29 6.56 -20.67
CA SER A 272 -1.21 7.58 -20.14
C SER A 272 -0.93 7.85 -18.67
N SER A 273 -1.25 9.06 -18.21
CA SER A 273 -1.15 9.40 -16.79
C SER A 273 -2.10 10.50 -16.40
N GLN A 274 -2.54 10.49 -15.15
CA GLN A 274 -3.31 11.56 -14.53
C GLN A 274 -2.80 11.80 -13.12
N LEU A 275 -2.47 13.05 -12.83
CA LEU A 275 -2.01 13.45 -11.51
C LEU A 275 -3.16 13.96 -10.67
N TYR A 276 -3.04 13.78 -9.37
CA TYR A 276 -3.94 14.32 -8.35
C TYR A 276 -5.41 13.93 -8.58
N CYS A 277 -5.63 12.66 -8.89
CA CYS A 277 -6.97 12.12 -9.10
C CYS A 277 -7.76 12.16 -7.79
N SER A 278 -8.99 12.60 -7.90
CA SER A 278 -10.05 12.46 -6.91
C SER A 278 -11.05 11.40 -7.39
N ASN A 279 -12.14 11.24 -6.66
CA ASN A 279 -13.21 10.31 -7.00
C ASN A 279 -13.71 10.49 -8.46
N ASN A 280 -13.90 9.39 -9.17
CA ASN A 280 -14.30 9.33 -10.59
C ASN A 280 -13.30 9.97 -11.58
N ASN A 281 -12.02 10.03 -11.26
CA ASN A 281 -10.96 10.43 -12.19
C ASN A 281 -10.06 9.23 -12.54
N GLY A 282 -9.47 9.28 -13.72
CA GLY A 282 -8.61 8.19 -14.18
C GLY A 282 -7.99 8.47 -15.54
N ILE A 283 -7.51 7.42 -16.19
CA ILE A 283 -6.75 7.46 -17.45
C ILE A 283 -7.38 6.60 -18.52
N THR A 284 -7.13 6.99 -19.77
CA THR A 284 -7.53 6.22 -20.95
C THR A 284 -6.30 5.67 -21.65
N GLY A 285 -6.26 4.37 -21.85
CA GLY A 285 -5.35 3.71 -22.78
C GLY A 285 -6.02 3.59 -24.13
N THR A 286 -5.59 4.39 -25.11
CA THR A 286 -6.05 4.29 -26.50
C THR A 286 -5.20 3.24 -27.23
N ASP A 287 -5.85 2.45 -28.10
CA ASP A 287 -5.18 1.47 -28.98
C ASP A 287 -4.34 0.41 -28.25
N LEU A 288 -4.74 0.01 -27.02
CA LEU A 288 -4.10 -1.10 -26.33
C LEU A 288 -4.25 -2.38 -27.16
N LYS A 289 -3.19 -3.19 -27.21
CA LYS A 289 -3.10 -4.38 -28.05
C LYS A 289 -3.46 -5.64 -27.29
N ALA A 290 -4.29 -6.47 -27.89
CA ALA A 290 -4.66 -7.78 -27.34
C ALA A 290 -3.43 -8.64 -27.08
N GLY A 291 -3.36 -9.25 -25.91
CA GLY A 291 -2.25 -10.11 -25.50
C GLY A 291 -0.98 -9.38 -25.06
N GLU A 292 -0.91 -8.05 -25.19
CA GLU A 292 0.19 -7.28 -24.61
C GLU A 292 -0.07 -6.92 -23.16
N GLU A 293 0.96 -7.08 -22.32
CA GLU A 293 0.86 -6.73 -20.90
C GLU A 293 1.15 -5.24 -20.69
N TYR A 294 0.31 -4.60 -19.89
CA TYR A 294 0.44 -3.23 -19.42
C TYR A 294 0.53 -3.18 -17.90
N SER A 295 1.24 -2.19 -17.37
CA SER A 295 1.31 -1.94 -15.93
C SER A 295 0.51 -0.70 -15.57
N ILE A 296 -0.39 -0.84 -14.57
CA ILE A 296 -1.12 0.26 -13.99
C ILE A 296 -0.51 0.53 -12.62
N VAL A 297 -0.17 1.79 -12.33
CA VAL A 297 0.40 2.17 -11.05
C VAL A 297 -0.46 3.27 -10.43
N VAL A 298 -0.98 3.02 -9.23
CA VAL A 298 -1.68 4.01 -8.40
C VAL A 298 -0.73 4.44 -7.29
N LYS A 299 -0.34 5.72 -7.28
CA LYS A 299 0.70 6.25 -6.40
C LYS A 299 0.14 7.33 -5.49
N TYR A 300 0.60 7.37 -4.24
CA TYR A 300 0.33 8.44 -3.28
C TYR A 300 0.52 9.84 -3.88
N ALA A 301 -0.44 10.73 -3.65
CA ALA A 301 -0.33 12.15 -3.92
C ALA A 301 -0.59 12.99 -2.66
N SER A 302 -1.72 12.80 -2.00
CA SER A 302 -2.02 13.43 -0.70
C SER A 302 -3.13 12.66 0.04
N GLY A 303 -3.20 12.79 1.36
CA GLY A 303 -4.15 12.05 2.19
C GLY A 303 -3.92 10.54 2.14
N PHE A 304 -4.78 9.80 2.80
CA PHE A 304 -4.74 8.34 2.84
C PHE A 304 -6.16 7.82 2.77
N GLY A 305 -6.36 6.64 2.20
CA GLY A 305 -7.69 6.05 2.14
C GLY A 305 -7.80 4.91 1.15
N ASP A 306 -9.01 4.37 1.11
CA ASP A 306 -9.40 3.32 0.20
C ASP A 306 -9.79 3.91 -1.17
N TYR A 307 -9.64 3.09 -2.20
CA TYR A 307 -10.12 3.37 -3.55
C TYR A 307 -10.56 2.10 -4.26
N SER A 308 -11.35 2.26 -5.30
CA SER A 308 -11.63 1.21 -6.28
C SER A 308 -10.98 1.57 -7.61
N LEU A 309 -10.14 0.69 -8.15
CA LEU A 309 -9.69 0.76 -9.53
C LEU A 309 -10.74 0.08 -10.42
N VAL A 310 -11.45 0.87 -11.22
CA VAL A 310 -12.50 0.40 -12.12
C VAL A 310 -11.97 0.34 -13.54
N ILE A 311 -12.15 -0.80 -14.20
CA ILE A 311 -11.66 -1.06 -15.55
C ILE A 311 -12.84 -1.09 -16.52
N GLY A 312 -12.89 -0.12 -17.41
CA GLY A 312 -13.89 -0.01 -18.46
C GLY A 312 -13.28 -0.31 -19.83
N ARG A 313 -14.05 -0.94 -20.68
CA ARG A 313 -13.68 -1.18 -22.08
C ARG A 313 -14.73 -0.54 -22.97
N GLN A 314 -14.27 0.09 -24.07
CA GLN A 314 -15.19 0.53 -25.10
C GLN A 314 -15.85 -0.67 -25.78
N ASN A 315 -17.17 -0.61 -25.92
CA ASN A 315 -17.93 -1.64 -26.62
C ASN A 315 -17.52 -1.68 -28.13
N PRO A 316 -17.57 -2.85 -28.77
CA PRO A 316 -17.40 -2.94 -30.21
C PRO A 316 -18.54 -2.18 -30.93
N THR A 317 -18.31 -1.75 -32.15
CA THR A 317 -19.35 -1.16 -32.98
C THR A 317 -20.46 -2.19 -33.23
N VAL A 318 -21.70 -1.79 -32.97
CA VAL A 318 -22.89 -2.63 -33.18
C VAL A 318 -23.64 -2.15 -34.41
N ASP A 319 -24.00 -3.06 -35.30
CA ASP A 319 -24.87 -2.73 -36.42
C ASP A 319 -26.34 -2.63 -35.94
N ILE A 320 -26.94 -1.47 -36.14
CA ILE A 320 -28.30 -1.14 -35.79
C ILE A 320 -29.21 -0.98 -37.01
N SER A 321 -28.73 -1.33 -38.22
CA SER A 321 -29.54 -1.31 -39.44
C SER A 321 -30.73 -2.23 -39.30
N GLY A 322 -31.93 -1.70 -39.52
CA GLY A 322 -33.19 -2.46 -39.40
C GLY A 322 -33.68 -2.69 -37.95
N LEU A 323 -32.99 -2.15 -36.94
CA LEU A 323 -33.52 -2.11 -35.59
C LEU A 323 -34.38 -0.86 -35.38
N THR A 324 -35.38 -0.97 -34.50
CA THR A 324 -36.19 0.18 -34.03
C THR A 324 -35.65 0.74 -32.71
N GLU A 325 -34.90 -0.06 -31.99
CA GLU A 325 -34.27 0.36 -30.73
C GLU A 325 -33.12 -0.57 -30.34
N ILE A 326 -32.22 -0.04 -29.52
CA ILE A 326 -31.17 -0.80 -28.83
C ILE A 326 -30.95 -0.25 -27.42
N SER A 327 -30.94 -1.12 -26.41
CA SER A 327 -30.59 -0.75 -25.04
C SER A 327 -29.12 -0.97 -24.81
N ASP A 328 -28.46 0.03 -24.18
CA ASP A 328 -27.05 -0.01 -23.86
C ASP A 328 -26.77 0.78 -22.57
N ARG A 329 -25.53 0.89 -22.16
CA ARG A 329 -25.15 1.48 -20.88
C ARG A 329 -23.88 2.34 -20.97
N ILE A 330 -23.88 3.43 -20.21
CA ILE A 330 -22.66 4.19 -19.89
C ILE A 330 -22.12 3.73 -18.53
N THR A 331 -20.89 3.23 -18.50
CA THR A 331 -20.27 2.63 -17.31
C THR A 331 -19.00 3.35 -16.85
N PHE A 332 -18.38 4.15 -17.71
CA PHE A 332 -17.15 4.90 -17.39
C PHE A 332 -17.12 6.24 -18.12
N LYS A 333 -16.28 7.17 -17.63
CA LYS A 333 -16.06 8.48 -18.27
C LYS A 333 -15.47 8.33 -19.66
N GLU A 334 -15.83 9.25 -20.57
CA GLU A 334 -15.36 9.29 -21.95
C GLU A 334 -15.82 8.08 -22.79
N GLN A 335 -16.65 7.19 -22.27
CA GLN A 335 -17.20 6.07 -23.03
C GLN A 335 -17.92 6.58 -24.26
N LYS A 336 -17.70 5.86 -25.37
CA LYS A 336 -18.41 6.06 -26.64
C LYS A 336 -19.04 4.74 -27.05
N ASN A 337 -20.37 4.68 -27.10
CA ASN A 337 -21.05 3.54 -27.71
C ASN A 337 -21.23 3.89 -29.18
N ILE A 338 -20.69 3.04 -30.06
CA ILE A 338 -20.61 3.29 -31.50
C ILE A 338 -21.51 2.30 -32.23
N TYR A 339 -22.33 2.83 -33.09
CA TYR A 339 -23.27 2.05 -33.91
C TYR A 339 -23.05 2.35 -35.37
N SER A 340 -23.16 1.34 -36.22
CA SER A 340 -23.29 1.48 -37.67
C SER A 340 -24.77 1.42 -38.07
N PHE A 341 -25.18 2.35 -38.90
CA PHE A 341 -26.55 2.44 -39.42
C PHE A 341 -26.51 2.59 -40.93
N THR A 342 -27.04 1.62 -41.64
CA THR A 342 -27.20 1.71 -43.11
C THR A 342 -28.62 2.19 -43.44
N ALA A 343 -28.70 3.30 -44.13
CA ALA A 343 -29.99 3.90 -44.52
C ALA A 343 -30.79 2.97 -45.43
N PRO A 344 -32.02 2.58 -45.03
CA PRO A 344 -32.88 1.67 -45.81
C PRO A 344 -33.48 2.37 -47.04
N SER A 345 -33.69 3.69 -46.95
CA SER A 345 -34.34 4.52 -47.98
C SER A 345 -33.77 5.94 -47.91
N ASP A 346 -34.14 6.77 -48.88
CA ASP A 346 -34.01 8.23 -48.76
C ASP A 346 -34.98 8.77 -47.71
N GLY A 347 -34.74 10.00 -47.22
CA GLY A 347 -35.64 10.66 -46.27
C GLY A 347 -34.95 11.04 -44.98
N GLU A 348 -35.64 10.79 -43.88
CA GLU A 348 -35.23 11.20 -42.54
C GLU A 348 -35.26 10.00 -41.57
N CYS A 349 -34.27 10.04 -40.63
CA CYS A 349 -34.23 9.11 -39.51
C CYS A 349 -34.03 9.87 -38.20
N LEU A 350 -34.92 9.64 -37.24
CA LEU A 350 -34.81 10.19 -35.89
C LEU A 350 -34.12 9.19 -34.97
N PHE A 351 -32.91 9.55 -34.50
CA PHE A 351 -32.24 8.88 -33.39
C PHE A 351 -32.59 9.58 -32.10
N LYS A 352 -33.12 8.87 -31.10
CA LYS A 352 -33.60 9.46 -29.86
C LYS A 352 -33.17 8.64 -28.67
N ILE A 353 -32.70 9.30 -27.61
CA ILE A 353 -32.33 8.67 -26.33
C ILE A 353 -33.57 8.61 -25.44
N THR A 354 -33.89 7.43 -24.93
CA THR A 354 -35.03 7.17 -24.03
C THR A 354 -34.58 6.29 -22.85
N GLU A 355 -35.44 6.10 -21.86
CA GLU A 355 -35.26 5.22 -20.70
C GLU A 355 -34.01 5.52 -19.88
N MET A 356 -33.53 6.75 -19.92
CA MET A 356 -32.36 7.22 -19.21
C MET A 356 -32.74 7.84 -17.87
N LYS A 357 -31.96 7.57 -16.81
CA LYS A 357 -32.14 8.21 -15.50
C LYS A 357 -31.87 9.71 -15.58
N SER A 358 -32.47 10.49 -14.69
CA SER A 358 -32.38 11.97 -14.68
C SER A 358 -30.99 12.54 -14.45
N ASP A 359 -30.10 11.78 -13.84
CA ASP A 359 -28.71 12.16 -13.54
C ASP A 359 -27.72 11.70 -14.63
N VAL A 360 -28.17 10.89 -15.59
CA VAL A 360 -27.36 10.43 -16.74
C VAL A 360 -27.59 11.36 -17.92
N HIS A 361 -26.50 11.81 -18.55
CA HIS A 361 -26.56 12.63 -19.76
C HIS A 361 -25.51 12.14 -20.76
N VAL A 362 -25.88 12.15 -22.02
CA VAL A 362 -25.02 11.73 -23.14
C VAL A 362 -25.01 12.77 -24.24
N GLY A 363 -24.02 12.75 -25.09
CA GLY A 363 -24.05 13.43 -26.39
C GLY A 363 -24.39 12.43 -27.48
N LEU A 364 -25.18 12.83 -28.47
CA LEU A 364 -25.58 12.02 -29.62
C LEU A 364 -25.06 12.68 -30.90
N TYR A 365 -24.26 11.94 -31.66
CA TYR A 365 -23.59 12.42 -32.86
C TYR A 365 -23.80 11.43 -34.00
N VAL A 366 -24.00 11.94 -35.21
CA VAL A 366 -24.07 11.12 -36.41
C VAL A 366 -23.00 11.62 -37.42
N TYR A 367 -22.21 10.69 -37.93
CA TYR A 367 -21.17 10.94 -38.91
C TYR A 367 -21.48 10.18 -40.18
N ASP A 368 -21.11 10.76 -41.33
CA ASP A 368 -21.16 10.07 -42.61
C ASP A 368 -20.04 9.02 -42.75
N HIS A 369 -20.00 8.32 -43.88
CA HIS A 369 -18.99 7.31 -44.20
C HIS A 369 -17.56 7.87 -44.33
N LEU A 370 -17.41 9.18 -44.55
CA LEU A 370 -16.11 9.87 -44.58
C LEU A 370 -15.67 10.34 -43.19
N GLY A 371 -16.53 10.23 -42.17
CA GLY A 371 -16.24 10.64 -40.80
C GLY A 371 -16.58 12.11 -40.50
N TYR A 372 -17.26 12.82 -41.41
CA TYR A 372 -17.74 14.17 -41.14
C TYR A 372 -19.03 14.12 -40.28
N GLU A 373 -19.11 15.01 -39.31
CA GLU A 373 -20.32 15.17 -38.50
C GLU A 373 -21.45 15.74 -39.32
N VAL A 374 -22.55 14.98 -39.42
CA VAL A 374 -23.74 15.38 -40.17
C VAL A 374 -24.76 16.07 -39.28
N VAL A 375 -25.01 15.51 -38.13
CA VAL A 375 -25.91 16.09 -37.13
C VAL A 375 -25.50 15.65 -35.73
N SER A 376 -25.68 16.54 -34.75
CA SER A 376 -25.37 16.20 -33.37
C SER A 376 -26.23 16.97 -32.37
N ARG A 377 -26.25 16.42 -31.16
CA ARG A 377 -26.69 17.09 -29.95
C ARG A 377 -25.74 16.83 -28.82
N GLY A 378 -25.00 17.85 -28.42
CA GLY A 378 -23.89 17.72 -27.47
C GLY A 378 -24.32 17.33 -26.06
N TYR A 379 -25.61 17.50 -25.71
CA TYR A 379 -26.16 17.16 -24.40
C TYR A 379 -27.60 16.69 -24.50
N CYS A 380 -27.80 15.39 -24.29
CA CYS A 380 -29.11 14.76 -24.30
C CYS A 380 -29.47 14.27 -22.90
N SER A 381 -30.66 14.56 -22.46
CA SER A 381 -31.37 13.89 -21.39
C SER A 381 -32.46 12.97 -21.99
N ASN A 382 -33.25 12.36 -21.14
CA ASN A 382 -34.31 11.46 -21.58
C ASN A 382 -35.27 12.16 -22.58
N ASN A 383 -35.64 11.45 -23.65
CA ASN A 383 -36.49 11.93 -24.73
C ASN A 383 -35.88 12.98 -25.70
N TYR A 384 -34.57 13.20 -25.67
CA TYR A 384 -33.90 14.05 -26.67
C TYR A 384 -33.24 13.21 -27.78
N GLY A 385 -33.16 13.79 -28.97
CA GLY A 385 -32.60 13.13 -30.13
C GLY A 385 -32.09 14.09 -31.20
N VAL A 386 -31.71 13.53 -32.34
CA VAL A 386 -31.28 14.21 -33.57
C VAL A 386 -31.98 13.60 -34.78
N THR A 387 -32.34 14.41 -35.76
CA THR A 387 -32.86 13.94 -37.03
C THR A 387 -31.77 14.00 -38.08
N LEU A 388 -31.45 12.88 -38.67
CA LEU A 388 -30.60 12.76 -39.85
C LEU A 388 -31.52 12.91 -41.07
N SER A 389 -31.30 13.96 -41.86
CA SER A 389 -32.08 14.26 -43.07
C SER A 389 -31.21 14.12 -44.33
N GLY A 390 -31.82 13.83 -45.48
CA GLY A 390 -31.14 13.72 -46.76
C GLY A 390 -30.23 12.49 -46.86
N MET A 391 -30.63 11.39 -46.29
CA MET A 391 -29.94 10.11 -46.38
C MET A 391 -29.94 9.58 -47.81
N ASN A 392 -28.83 8.93 -48.17
CA ASN A 392 -28.75 8.16 -49.42
C ASN A 392 -29.01 6.67 -49.10
N PRO A 393 -29.91 6.01 -49.84
CA PRO A 393 -30.16 4.58 -49.63
C PRO A 393 -28.88 3.74 -49.77
N GLY A 394 -28.64 2.84 -48.79
CA GLY A 394 -27.47 2.00 -48.75
C GLY A 394 -26.21 2.68 -48.23
N GLU A 395 -26.21 3.98 -47.93
CA GLU A 395 -25.11 4.66 -47.28
C GLU A 395 -25.07 4.29 -45.77
N THR A 396 -23.85 4.10 -45.29
CA THR A 396 -23.61 3.74 -43.87
C THR A 396 -23.19 4.96 -43.08
N TYR A 397 -23.89 5.24 -42.02
CA TYR A 397 -23.63 6.30 -41.04
C TYR A 397 -23.11 5.70 -39.76
N LYS A 398 -22.28 6.46 -39.05
CA LYS A 398 -21.81 6.12 -37.71
C LYS A 398 -22.56 6.95 -36.68
N VAL A 399 -23.37 6.29 -35.83
CA VAL A 399 -24.10 6.92 -34.71
C VAL A 399 -23.29 6.69 -33.45
N VAL A 400 -23.03 7.75 -32.67
CA VAL A 400 -22.17 7.71 -31.50
C VAL A 400 -22.87 8.33 -30.30
N VAL A 401 -23.05 7.54 -29.25
CA VAL A 401 -23.52 8.00 -27.95
C VAL A 401 -22.32 8.17 -27.04
N ILE A 402 -22.08 9.40 -26.57
CA ILE A 402 -20.88 9.77 -25.82
C ILE A 402 -21.25 10.16 -24.38
N TYR A 403 -20.53 9.66 -23.39
CA TYR A 403 -20.63 10.10 -22.00
C TYR A 403 -20.57 11.64 -21.85
N LYS A 404 -21.45 12.20 -21.03
CA LYS A 404 -21.39 13.60 -20.57
C LYS A 404 -21.43 13.71 -19.05
N SER A 405 -22.38 13.04 -18.38
CA SER A 405 -22.43 12.95 -16.91
C SER A 405 -23.28 11.76 -16.46
N GLY A 406 -23.02 11.28 -15.24
CA GLY A 406 -23.72 10.14 -14.67
C GLY A 406 -23.40 8.80 -15.35
N PHE A 407 -23.83 7.73 -14.75
CA PHE A 407 -23.66 6.37 -15.27
C PHE A 407 -24.99 5.63 -15.21
N GLY A 408 -25.33 4.88 -16.25
CA GLY A 408 -26.60 4.18 -16.27
C GLY A 408 -26.99 3.69 -17.66
N ASP A 409 -28.14 3.05 -17.69
CA ASP A 409 -28.74 2.49 -18.89
C ASP A 409 -29.40 3.60 -19.70
N TYR A 410 -29.52 3.39 -21.01
CA TYR A 410 -30.28 4.18 -21.93
C TYR A 410 -30.78 3.28 -23.07
N THR A 411 -31.83 3.72 -23.75
CA THR A 411 -32.29 3.11 -24.98
C THR A 411 -32.14 4.11 -26.13
N LEU A 412 -31.45 3.72 -27.21
CA LEU A 412 -31.41 4.47 -28.46
C LEU A 412 -32.56 3.96 -29.35
N THR A 413 -33.58 4.78 -29.59
CA THR A 413 -34.67 4.50 -30.52
C THR A 413 -34.38 5.06 -31.90
N ILE A 414 -34.81 4.35 -32.95
CA ILE A 414 -34.52 4.61 -34.37
C ILE A 414 -35.85 4.63 -35.10
N ASN A 415 -36.22 5.79 -35.60
CA ASN A 415 -37.49 5.96 -36.34
C ASN A 415 -37.20 6.54 -37.72
N HIS A 416 -37.48 5.82 -38.77
CA HIS A 416 -37.31 6.17 -40.20
C HIS A 416 -38.58 5.93 -40.98
#